data_f46f3f9a6f769bb5ce4c07afa5d23c7d
#
_entry.id   f46f3f9a6f769bb5ce4c07afa5d23c7d
#
_cell.length_a   1.000
_cell.length_b   1.000
_cell.length_c   1.000
_cell.angle_alpha   90.00
_cell.angle_beta   90.00
_cell.angle_gamma   90.00
#
_symmetry.space_group_name_H-M   'P 1'
#
loop_
_entity.id
_entity.type
_entity.pdbx_description
1 polymer ?
#
loop_
_entity_poly.entity_id
_entity_poly.type
_entity_poly.pdbx_seq_one_letter_code
_entity_poly.pdbx_strand_id
1 'polypeptide(L)'
;MKRFFACLLAAALLVCSGCGVKSEKPSTNGAAGKTENYYAPLTGEPLSSKPANTRPFAVMINNIVYAQPQVGISNADLIYEIPAEGGITRMMAIFSHLYDVESVGSIRSLRPYYLSVALSYDAIVIHAGGSEQAYSDVKTYNADHLDGVRDGNTSSMFYRDASRGQHGSEHTLFFHGANVEALVNQYKFRTEHESGYKTGLNFADNAVQQCTAGAAANVQVTFNTSKSTSFAYHTDSGKYTAVQYKADYKDGATGEAVPFTNLLILSADMKTVDSYGRLAVDLIGSGTGYFVTGGEYVPIKWSRSDINSCFTYTLEDGTALNLSRGTTYVGVIPTNGGSANFS
;
A
#
# COMPACT_ATOMS: atom_id res chain seq x y z
N MET A 1 -42.36 -21.56 55.60
CA MET A 1 -41.82 -22.66 56.43
C MET A 1 -40.30 -22.60 56.31
N LYS A 2 -39.62 -21.87 57.22
CA LYS A 2 -38.82 -22.33 58.36
C LYS A 2 -37.91 -23.53 58.00
N ARG A 3 -36.59 -23.34 57.94
CA ARG A 3 -35.68 -23.60 59.05
C ARG A 3 -34.27 -23.15 58.72
N PHE A 4 -33.74 -22.32 59.65
CA PHE A 4 -32.37 -22.05 60.03
C PHE A 4 -31.63 -23.32 60.44
N PHE A 5 -30.29 -23.37 60.19
CA PHE A 5 -29.39 -23.90 61.21
C PHE A 5 -28.02 -23.21 61.07
N ALA A 6 -27.60 -22.57 62.14
CA ALA A 6 -26.30 -22.04 62.46
C ALA A 6 -25.56 -23.03 63.36
N CYS A 7 -24.27 -22.84 63.50
CA CYS A 7 -23.35 -23.28 64.58
C CYS A 7 -22.11 -23.97 63.97
N LEU A 8 -20.87 -23.82 64.43
CA LEU A 8 -20.26 -23.19 65.63
C LEU A 8 -18.74 -23.12 65.42
N LEU A 9 -18.10 -22.13 66.05
CA LEU A 9 -16.65 -21.93 66.26
C LEU A 9 -15.97 -23.16 66.88
N ALA A 10 -14.67 -23.36 66.53
CA ALA A 10 -13.66 -23.87 67.43
C ALA A 10 -12.29 -23.33 67.09
N ALA A 11 -11.79 -22.49 67.97
CA ALA A 11 -10.40 -21.99 68.04
C ALA A 11 -9.51 -23.02 68.70
N ALA A 12 -8.34 -23.29 68.17
CA ALA A 12 -7.27 -23.97 68.88
C ALA A 12 -5.95 -23.20 68.66
N LEU A 13 -5.52 -22.53 69.71
CA LEU A 13 -4.20 -21.98 69.88
C LEU A 13 -3.21 -23.08 70.20
N LEU A 14 -2.16 -23.20 69.41
CA LEU A 14 -0.94 -23.92 69.80
C LEU A 14 0.28 -23.05 69.52
N VAL A 15 0.87 -22.61 70.60
CA VAL A 15 2.18 -21.94 70.66
C VAL A 15 3.24 -23.04 70.63
N CYS A 16 4.17 -22.96 69.72
CA CYS A 16 5.47 -23.61 69.80
C CYS A 16 6.57 -22.75 69.23
N SER A 17 7.58 -22.62 70.05
CA SER A 17 8.75 -21.78 69.92
C SER A 17 9.72 -22.15 68.80
N GLY A 18 10.24 -21.17 68.17
CA GLY A 18 11.59 -20.90 67.76
C GLY A 18 12.42 -21.94 67.00
N CYS A 19 12.73 -21.58 65.74
CA CYS A 19 14.07 -21.76 65.21
C CYS A 19 14.25 -20.76 64.08
N GLY A 20 15.27 -19.93 64.19
CA GLY A 20 15.57 -18.89 63.18
C GLY A 20 16.02 -19.50 61.85
N VAL A 21 15.28 -19.20 60.81
CA VAL A 21 15.72 -19.36 59.44
C VAL A 21 15.86 -17.98 58.84
N LYS A 22 17.08 -17.64 58.39
CA LYS A 22 17.36 -16.41 57.65
C LYS A 22 16.47 -16.39 56.41
N SER A 23 15.58 -15.44 56.35
CA SER A 23 14.81 -15.10 55.16
C SER A 23 15.77 -14.53 54.11
N GLU A 24 16.15 -15.33 53.14
CA GLU A 24 16.66 -14.84 51.87
C GLU A 24 15.49 -14.21 51.12
N LYS A 25 15.60 -12.88 50.89
CA LYS A 25 14.71 -12.15 49.96
C LYS A 25 14.82 -12.82 48.57
N PRO A 26 13.73 -13.16 47.90
CA PRO A 26 13.81 -13.54 46.50
C PRO A 26 14.33 -12.31 45.72
N SER A 27 15.51 -12.48 45.11
CA SER A 27 16.00 -11.55 44.10
C SER A 27 15.06 -11.61 42.92
N THR A 28 14.15 -10.66 42.81
CA THR A 28 13.39 -10.43 41.60
C THR A 28 14.30 -9.76 40.58
N ASN A 29 15.21 -10.49 40.00
CA ASN A 29 15.76 -10.19 38.68
C ASN A 29 14.70 -10.59 37.66
N GLY A 30 13.61 -9.84 37.63
CA GLY A 30 12.74 -9.76 36.47
C GLY A 30 13.50 -8.99 35.38
N ALA A 31 14.19 -9.69 34.50
CA ALA A 31 14.54 -9.12 33.23
C ALA A 31 13.21 -8.64 32.62
N ALA A 32 12.98 -7.34 32.62
CA ALA A 32 11.93 -6.72 31.85
C ALA A 32 12.24 -7.12 30.38
N GLY A 33 11.54 -8.13 29.87
CA GLY A 33 11.60 -8.51 28.49
C GLY A 33 11.31 -7.24 27.69
N LYS A 34 12.23 -6.81 26.83
CA LYS A 34 11.97 -5.76 25.87
C LYS A 34 10.75 -6.23 25.07
N THR A 35 9.63 -5.55 25.24
CA THR A 35 8.45 -5.75 24.38
C THR A 35 8.90 -5.32 22.99
N GLU A 36 9.15 -6.28 22.10
CA GLU A 36 9.45 -5.97 20.71
C GLU A 36 8.17 -5.42 20.07
N ASN A 37 8.26 -4.22 19.55
CA ASN A 37 7.18 -3.62 18.76
C ASN A 37 7.33 -4.08 17.31
N TYR A 38 6.27 -4.64 16.76
CA TYR A 38 6.22 -5.06 15.37
C TYR A 38 5.37 -4.09 14.54
N TYR A 39 5.76 -3.90 13.30
CA TYR A 39 5.11 -2.96 12.39
C TYR A 39 4.94 -3.56 11.00
N ALA A 40 3.84 -3.20 10.33
CA ALA A 40 3.55 -3.60 8.96
C ALA A 40 4.59 -2.97 8.01
N PRO A 41 5.23 -3.74 7.11
CA PRO A 41 6.33 -3.24 6.29
C PRO A 41 5.96 -2.13 5.31
N LEU A 42 4.69 -2.07 4.84
CA LEU A 42 4.23 -1.12 3.83
C LEU A 42 3.45 0.07 4.41
N THR A 43 2.92 -0.06 5.62
CA THR A 43 2.13 1.01 6.26
C THR A 43 2.73 1.51 7.57
N GLY A 44 3.68 0.78 8.15
CA GLY A 44 4.23 1.10 9.46
C GLY A 44 3.23 0.95 10.61
N GLU A 45 2.03 0.45 10.38
CA GLU A 45 1.04 0.26 11.44
C GLU A 45 1.47 -0.80 12.44
N PRO A 46 1.16 -0.64 13.75
CA PRO A 46 1.57 -1.58 14.77
C PRO A 46 0.90 -2.94 14.60
N LEU A 47 1.65 -4.00 14.81
CA LEU A 47 1.19 -5.38 14.74
C LEU A 47 1.31 -6.06 16.10
N SER A 48 0.41 -6.99 16.39
CA SER A 48 0.43 -7.81 17.60
C SER A 48 1.53 -8.89 17.61
N SER A 49 2.08 -9.22 16.44
CA SER A 49 3.13 -10.23 16.27
C SER A 49 4.09 -9.82 15.15
N LYS A 50 5.24 -10.48 15.08
CA LYS A 50 6.22 -10.26 14.01
C LYS A 50 5.57 -10.48 12.64
N PRO A 51 5.69 -9.53 11.70
CA PRO A 51 5.16 -9.71 10.35
C PRO A 51 5.85 -10.89 9.66
N ALA A 52 5.07 -11.63 8.87
CA ALA A 52 5.64 -12.59 7.95
C ALA A 52 6.49 -11.86 6.90
N ASN A 53 7.54 -12.53 6.42
CA ASN A 53 8.41 -11.99 5.36
C ASN A 53 7.80 -12.23 3.97
N THR A 54 6.50 -11.94 3.81
CA THR A 54 5.74 -12.28 2.60
C THR A 54 5.81 -11.19 1.54
N ARG A 55 5.89 -11.62 0.30
CA ARG A 55 5.83 -10.75 -0.89
C ARG A 55 4.42 -10.18 -1.05
N PRO A 56 4.29 -8.87 -1.32
CA PRO A 56 2.99 -8.27 -1.59
C PRO A 56 2.50 -8.61 -3.00
N PHE A 57 1.25 -8.24 -3.27
CA PHE A 57 0.64 -8.29 -4.60
C PHE A 57 0.54 -6.89 -5.18
N ALA A 58 0.97 -6.73 -6.44
CA ALA A 58 0.86 -5.49 -7.20
C ALA A 58 -0.21 -5.64 -8.28
N VAL A 59 -1.35 -5.00 -8.10
CA VAL A 59 -2.54 -5.17 -8.93
C VAL A 59 -2.74 -3.96 -9.84
N MET A 60 -2.78 -4.19 -11.16
CA MET A 60 -3.08 -3.14 -12.15
C MET A 60 -4.56 -2.77 -12.12
N ILE A 61 -4.86 -1.55 -11.75
CA ILE A 61 -6.21 -1.01 -11.61
C ILE A 61 -6.53 -0.03 -12.74
N ASN A 62 -7.71 -0.18 -13.32
CA ASN A 62 -8.24 0.72 -14.32
C ASN A 62 -8.65 2.06 -13.68
N ASN A 63 -8.12 3.17 -14.17
CA ASN A 63 -8.43 4.51 -13.65
C ASN A 63 -8.95 5.45 -14.74
N ILE A 64 -10.06 5.11 -15.31
CA ILE A 64 -10.86 5.96 -16.20
C ILE A 64 -12.25 6.16 -15.57
N VAL A 65 -12.95 7.22 -15.95
CA VAL A 65 -14.27 7.54 -15.37
C VAL A 65 -15.26 6.35 -15.41
N TYR A 66 -15.24 5.56 -16.47
CA TYR A 66 -16.11 4.39 -16.65
C TYR A 66 -15.72 3.17 -15.79
N ALA A 67 -14.55 3.20 -15.15
CA ALA A 67 -14.09 2.15 -14.25
C ALA A 67 -14.41 2.47 -12.78
N GLN A 68 -14.89 3.67 -12.51
CA GLN A 68 -15.22 4.07 -11.13
C GLN A 68 -16.65 3.69 -10.76
N PRO A 69 -16.89 3.41 -9.46
CA PRO A 69 -15.89 3.22 -8.42
C PRO A 69 -15.11 1.91 -8.62
N GLN A 70 -13.79 1.92 -8.36
CA GLN A 70 -13.02 0.68 -8.26
C GLN A 70 -13.48 -0.11 -7.02
N VAL A 71 -13.26 -1.43 -7.04
CA VAL A 71 -13.69 -2.33 -5.96
C VAL A 71 -12.47 -2.90 -5.25
N GLY A 72 -12.53 -2.97 -3.92
CA GLY A 72 -11.50 -3.55 -3.08
C GLY A 72 -10.25 -2.70 -2.90
N ILE A 73 -10.26 -1.48 -3.43
CA ILE A 73 -9.09 -0.59 -3.47
C ILE A 73 -8.71 -0.02 -2.10
N SER A 74 -9.66 0.08 -1.17
CA SER A 74 -9.42 0.54 0.20
C SER A 74 -8.61 -0.43 1.06
N ASN A 75 -8.44 -1.69 0.60
CA ASN A 75 -7.59 -2.69 1.26
C ASN A 75 -6.11 -2.59 0.85
N ALA A 76 -5.76 -1.70 -0.09
CA ALA A 76 -4.39 -1.53 -0.53
C ALA A 76 -3.57 -0.72 0.49
N ASP A 77 -2.30 -1.13 0.68
CA ASP A 77 -1.34 -0.42 1.52
C ASP A 77 -0.79 0.82 0.80
N LEU A 78 -0.51 0.68 -0.52
CA LEU A 78 -0.06 1.77 -1.38
C LEU A 78 -0.85 1.77 -2.68
N ILE A 79 -1.10 2.98 -3.21
CA ILE A 79 -1.73 3.17 -4.52
C ILE A 79 -0.86 4.11 -5.34
N TYR A 80 -0.29 3.60 -6.44
CA TYR A 80 0.42 4.39 -7.43
C TYR A 80 -0.56 4.88 -8.51
N GLU A 81 -0.48 6.15 -8.87
CA GLU A 81 -1.16 6.74 -10.02
C GLU A 81 -0.12 7.35 -10.96
N ILE A 82 -0.03 6.84 -12.19
CA ILE A 82 0.96 7.26 -13.20
C ILE A 82 0.25 7.48 -14.54
N PRO A 83 0.61 8.49 -15.34
CA PRO A 83 0.11 8.70 -16.69
C PRO A 83 0.21 7.45 -17.56
N ALA A 84 -0.76 7.29 -18.42
CA ALA A 84 -0.81 6.26 -19.44
C ALA A 84 -1.17 6.89 -20.79
N GLU A 85 -1.23 6.07 -21.83
CA GLU A 85 -1.65 6.51 -23.17
C GLU A 85 -3.07 7.12 -23.15
N GLY A 86 -3.33 8.03 -24.08
CA GLY A 86 -4.66 8.65 -24.24
C GLY A 86 -4.99 9.75 -23.24
N GLY A 87 -3.99 10.29 -22.54
CA GLY A 87 -4.18 11.39 -21.57
C GLY A 87 -4.85 10.96 -20.26
N ILE A 88 -5.02 9.66 -20.02
CA ILE A 88 -5.53 9.10 -18.77
C ILE A 88 -4.39 8.72 -17.84
N THR A 89 -4.73 8.34 -16.61
CA THR A 89 -3.82 7.62 -15.73
C THR A 89 -4.27 6.17 -15.56
N ARG A 90 -3.38 5.31 -15.08
CA ARG A 90 -3.72 4.03 -14.47
C ARG A 90 -3.31 4.04 -13.02
N MET A 91 -3.75 3.01 -12.29
CA MET A 91 -3.29 2.79 -10.93
C MET A 91 -2.65 1.41 -10.81
N MET A 92 -1.77 1.29 -9.82
CA MET A 92 -1.31 0.02 -9.29
C MET A 92 -1.52 0.05 -7.79
N ALA A 93 -2.30 -0.89 -7.31
CA ALA A 93 -2.56 -1.06 -5.89
C ALA A 93 -1.68 -2.18 -5.34
N ILE A 94 -0.99 -1.93 -4.23
CA ILE A 94 -0.09 -2.88 -3.57
C ILE A 94 -0.74 -3.36 -2.28
N PHE A 95 -0.85 -4.67 -2.13
CA PHE A 95 -1.54 -5.32 -1.01
C PHE A 95 -0.58 -6.27 -0.29
N SER A 96 -0.37 -6.07 1.00
CA SER A 96 0.26 -7.07 1.87
C SER A 96 -0.67 -8.27 2.11
N HIS A 97 -1.98 -8.02 2.19
CA HIS A 97 -3.03 -8.99 2.46
C HIS A 97 -4.09 -8.94 1.36
N LEU A 98 -4.02 -9.86 0.39
CA LEU A 98 -4.93 -9.90 -0.75
C LEU A 98 -5.96 -11.02 -0.66
N TYR A 99 -5.63 -12.14 -0.01
CA TYR A 99 -6.47 -13.33 -0.01
C TYR A 99 -7.83 -13.13 0.67
N ASP A 100 -7.89 -12.21 1.63
CA ASP A 100 -9.12 -11.90 2.37
C ASP A 100 -9.98 -10.81 1.68
N VAL A 101 -9.52 -10.24 0.57
CA VAL A 101 -10.26 -9.23 -0.18
C VAL A 101 -11.29 -9.93 -1.07
N GLU A 102 -12.58 -9.67 -0.83
CA GLU A 102 -13.66 -10.36 -1.54
C GLU A 102 -13.57 -10.19 -3.06
N SER A 103 -13.33 -8.97 -3.52
CA SER A 103 -13.22 -8.67 -4.94
C SER A 103 -12.31 -7.46 -5.17
N VAL A 104 -11.52 -7.51 -6.26
CA VAL A 104 -10.65 -6.39 -6.68
C VAL A 104 -10.87 -6.11 -8.17
N GLY A 105 -11.03 -4.86 -8.52
CA GLY A 105 -11.11 -4.42 -9.93
C GLY A 105 -11.73 -3.03 -10.15
N SER A 106 -11.91 -2.70 -11.41
CA SER A 106 -11.60 -3.48 -12.63
C SER A 106 -10.09 -3.47 -12.91
N ILE A 107 -9.62 -4.60 -13.39
CA ILE A 107 -8.20 -4.84 -13.65
C ILE A 107 -7.82 -4.32 -15.04
N ARG A 108 -6.59 -3.83 -15.20
CA ARG A 108 -6.12 -3.23 -16.45
C ARG A 108 -4.73 -3.74 -16.88
N SER A 109 -4.36 -3.34 -18.10
CA SER A 109 -3.15 -3.83 -18.76
C SER A 109 -1.88 -3.28 -18.13
N LEU A 110 -0.88 -4.16 -18.00
CA LEU A 110 0.46 -3.85 -17.51
C LEU A 110 1.22 -2.94 -18.47
N ARG A 111 2.08 -2.09 -17.94
CA ARG A 111 3.07 -1.29 -18.65
C ARG A 111 4.45 -1.46 -18.02
N PRO A 112 5.56 -1.25 -18.76
CA PRO A 112 6.92 -1.45 -18.26
C PRO A 112 7.21 -0.74 -16.95
N TYR A 113 6.81 0.53 -16.83
CA TYR A 113 7.06 1.32 -15.62
C TYR A 113 6.26 0.84 -14.40
N TYR A 114 5.08 0.26 -14.59
CA TYR A 114 4.34 -0.39 -13.50
C TYR A 114 4.97 -1.70 -13.08
N LEU A 115 5.49 -2.50 -14.04
CA LEU A 115 6.29 -3.67 -13.71
C LEU A 115 7.52 -3.25 -12.90
N SER A 116 8.19 -2.16 -13.31
CA SER A 116 9.32 -1.60 -12.58
C SER A 116 8.95 -1.23 -11.14
N VAL A 117 7.79 -0.60 -10.90
CA VAL A 117 7.29 -0.34 -9.54
C VAL A 117 7.06 -1.65 -8.78
N ALA A 118 6.39 -2.64 -9.38
CA ALA A 118 6.10 -3.91 -8.72
C ALA A 118 7.39 -4.65 -8.29
N LEU A 119 8.41 -4.66 -9.15
CA LEU A 119 9.71 -5.28 -8.86
C LEU A 119 10.44 -4.61 -7.70
N SER A 120 10.26 -3.29 -7.49
CA SER A 120 10.84 -2.60 -6.34
C SER A 120 10.27 -3.06 -4.99
N TYR A 121 9.08 -3.64 -5.01
CA TYR A 121 8.44 -4.27 -3.85
C TYR A 121 8.59 -5.79 -3.85
N ASP A 122 9.35 -6.36 -4.80
CA ASP A 122 9.43 -7.82 -4.99
C ASP A 122 8.02 -8.45 -5.07
N ALA A 123 7.07 -7.74 -5.69
CA ALA A 123 5.65 -8.10 -5.68
C ALA A 123 5.32 -9.15 -6.74
N ILE A 124 4.26 -9.96 -6.49
CA ILE A 124 3.60 -10.77 -7.50
C ILE A 124 2.60 -9.89 -8.24
N VAL A 125 2.67 -9.83 -9.58
CA VAL A 125 1.89 -8.88 -10.38
C VAL A 125 0.58 -9.50 -10.85
N ILE A 126 -0.54 -8.78 -10.70
CA ILE A 126 -1.86 -9.18 -11.22
C ILE A 126 -2.31 -8.12 -12.25
N HIS A 127 -2.63 -8.56 -13.46
CA HIS A 127 -3.00 -7.64 -14.55
C HIS A 127 -3.92 -8.28 -15.59
N ALA A 128 -4.47 -7.46 -16.47
CA ALA A 128 -5.32 -7.88 -17.59
C ALA A 128 -4.71 -7.45 -18.92
N GLY A 129 -3.91 -8.32 -19.53
CA GLY A 129 -3.15 -7.99 -20.72
C GLY A 129 -2.00 -7.02 -20.44
N GLY A 130 -1.27 -6.63 -21.49
CA GLY A 130 -0.13 -5.72 -21.37
C GLY A 130 0.32 -5.19 -22.74
N SER A 131 1.24 -4.21 -22.74
CA SER A 131 1.98 -3.86 -23.94
C SER A 131 2.98 -4.97 -24.28
N GLU A 132 3.39 -5.09 -25.56
CA GLU A 132 4.39 -6.09 -25.95
C GLU A 132 5.71 -5.89 -25.20
N GLN A 133 6.10 -4.63 -24.94
CA GLN A 133 7.28 -4.34 -24.11
C GLN A 133 7.09 -4.84 -22.66
N ALA A 134 5.92 -4.65 -22.06
CA ALA A 134 5.66 -5.16 -20.71
C ALA A 134 5.79 -6.69 -20.63
N TYR A 135 5.31 -7.42 -21.65
CA TYR A 135 5.50 -8.88 -21.70
C TYR A 135 6.96 -9.29 -21.93
N SER A 136 7.69 -8.52 -22.73
CA SER A 136 9.14 -8.73 -22.90
C SER A 136 9.86 -8.53 -21.58
N ASP A 137 9.51 -7.50 -20.82
CA ASP A 137 10.13 -7.15 -19.54
C ASP A 137 9.77 -8.19 -18.45
N VAL A 138 8.52 -8.65 -18.39
CA VAL A 138 8.10 -9.76 -17.51
C VAL A 138 9.00 -10.97 -17.72
N LYS A 139 9.27 -11.33 -18.98
CA LYS A 139 10.15 -12.46 -19.31
C LYS A 139 11.62 -12.15 -18.97
N THR A 140 12.08 -10.95 -19.28
CA THR A 140 13.48 -10.52 -19.07
C THR A 140 13.84 -10.53 -17.59
N TYR A 141 12.93 -10.06 -16.73
CA TYR A 141 13.15 -9.98 -15.28
C TYR A 141 12.61 -11.20 -14.52
N ASN A 142 12.10 -12.20 -15.24
CA ASN A 142 11.48 -13.40 -14.65
C ASN A 142 10.47 -13.05 -13.55
N ALA A 143 9.60 -12.08 -13.83
CA ALA A 143 8.64 -11.58 -12.87
C ALA A 143 7.47 -12.55 -12.69
N ASP A 144 7.14 -12.87 -11.43
CA ASP A 144 5.94 -13.64 -11.11
C ASP A 144 4.71 -12.82 -11.41
N HIS A 145 3.80 -13.32 -12.25
CA HIS A 145 2.60 -12.59 -12.63
C HIS A 145 1.40 -13.49 -12.96
N LEU A 146 0.20 -12.95 -12.79
CA LEU A 146 -1.07 -13.56 -13.16
C LEU A 146 -1.79 -12.65 -14.17
N ASP A 147 -2.02 -13.16 -15.39
CA ASP A 147 -2.66 -12.39 -16.48
C ASP A 147 -4.06 -12.91 -16.79
N GLY A 148 -5.07 -12.09 -16.51
CA GLY A 148 -6.48 -12.43 -16.77
C GLY A 148 -6.90 -12.42 -18.24
N VAL A 149 -5.98 -12.21 -19.19
CA VAL A 149 -6.29 -12.15 -20.63
C VAL A 149 -5.53 -13.17 -21.47
N ARG A 150 -4.20 -13.29 -21.26
CA ARG A 150 -3.37 -14.19 -22.09
C ARG A 150 -3.09 -15.54 -21.46
N ASP A 151 -3.32 -15.67 -20.18
CA ASP A 151 -3.10 -16.93 -19.47
C ASP A 151 -4.43 -17.65 -19.20
N GLY A 152 -4.71 -18.68 -19.97
CA GLY A 152 -5.94 -19.47 -19.85
C GLY A 152 -6.09 -20.20 -18.51
N ASN A 153 -4.98 -20.46 -17.79
CA ASN A 153 -5.02 -21.12 -16.49
C ASN A 153 -5.53 -20.22 -15.36
N THR A 154 -5.53 -18.90 -15.58
CA THR A 154 -6.02 -17.93 -14.59
C THR A 154 -7.54 -17.71 -14.62
N SER A 155 -8.25 -18.35 -15.55
CA SER A 155 -9.69 -18.17 -15.78
C SER A 155 -10.55 -18.46 -14.53
N SER A 156 -10.09 -19.32 -13.61
CA SER A 156 -10.79 -19.63 -12.36
C SER A 156 -10.70 -18.49 -11.33
N MET A 157 -9.71 -17.62 -11.46
CA MET A 157 -9.50 -16.48 -10.56
C MET A 157 -10.35 -15.27 -10.97
N PHE A 158 -10.44 -15.01 -12.28
CA PHE A 158 -11.06 -13.81 -12.82
C PHE A 158 -12.53 -14.04 -13.19
N TYR A 159 -13.32 -12.98 -13.07
CA TYR A 159 -14.70 -12.93 -13.56
C TYR A 159 -15.00 -11.58 -14.23
N ARG A 160 -16.08 -11.52 -14.99
CA ARG A 160 -16.54 -10.28 -15.61
C ARG A 160 -17.85 -9.82 -14.98
N ASP A 161 -17.84 -8.59 -14.47
CA ASP A 161 -19.05 -7.90 -14.03
C ASP A 161 -19.77 -7.33 -15.24
N ALA A 162 -20.84 -8.02 -15.69
CA ALA A 162 -21.61 -7.64 -16.84
C ALA A 162 -22.32 -6.28 -16.67
N SER A 163 -22.60 -5.84 -15.44
CA SER A 163 -23.24 -4.54 -15.17
C SER A 163 -22.39 -3.35 -15.60
N ARG A 164 -21.09 -3.53 -15.74
CA ARG A 164 -20.13 -2.53 -16.20
C ARG A 164 -19.81 -2.57 -17.68
N GLY A 165 -20.46 -3.44 -18.44
CA GLY A 165 -20.17 -3.68 -19.87
C GLY A 165 -20.61 -2.58 -20.82
N GLN A 166 -21.43 -1.64 -20.40
CA GLN A 166 -21.98 -0.57 -21.26
C GLN A 166 -20.93 0.36 -21.91
N HIS A 167 -19.74 0.45 -21.34
CA HIS A 167 -18.63 1.29 -21.83
C HIS A 167 -17.45 0.48 -22.39
N GLY A 168 -17.60 -0.82 -22.54
CA GLY A 168 -16.58 -1.72 -23.06
C GLY A 168 -16.19 -2.85 -22.10
N SER A 169 -15.81 -3.98 -22.67
CA SER A 169 -15.43 -5.16 -21.88
C SER A 169 -14.16 -4.98 -21.06
N GLU A 170 -13.33 -4.00 -21.40
CA GLU A 170 -12.12 -3.65 -20.67
C GLU A 170 -12.36 -3.04 -19.28
N HIS A 171 -13.61 -2.72 -18.94
CA HIS A 171 -14.00 -2.20 -17.61
C HIS A 171 -14.65 -3.27 -16.73
N THR A 172 -14.76 -4.51 -17.19
CA THR A 172 -15.56 -5.56 -16.57
C THR A 172 -14.77 -6.66 -15.88
N LEU A 173 -13.42 -6.69 -15.96
CA LEU A 173 -12.62 -7.78 -15.40
C LEU A 173 -12.27 -7.50 -13.96
N PHE A 174 -12.63 -8.46 -13.10
CA PHE A 174 -12.40 -8.46 -11.65
C PHE A 174 -11.85 -9.82 -11.22
N PHE A 175 -11.37 -9.92 -10.00
CA PHE A 175 -11.03 -11.21 -9.40
C PHE A 175 -11.40 -11.27 -7.92
N HIS A 176 -11.54 -12.49 -7.39
CA HIS A 176 -11.71 -12.74 -5.96
C HIS A 176 -10.35 -13.02 -5.33
N GLY A 177 -10.01 -12.30 -4.25
CA GLY A 177 -8.73 -12.47 -3.54
C GLY A 177 -8.49 -13.90 -3.09
N ALA A 178 -9.51 -14.57 -2.57
CA ALA A 178 -9.44 -15.96 -2.14
C ALA A 178 -8.98 -16.96 -3.22
N ASN A 179 -9.15 -16.62 -4.51
CA ASN A 179 -8.73 -17.50 -5.60
C ASN A 179 -7.25 -17.33 -5.99
N VAL A 180 -6.58 -16.30 -5.46
CA VAL A 180 -5.17 -15.99 -5.82
C VAL A 180 -4.23 -17.04 -5.26
N GLU A 181 -4.43 -17.51 -4.02
CA GLU A 181 -3.55 -18.46 -3.35
C GLU A 181 -3.41 -19.78 -4.14
N ALA A 182 -4.52 -20.28 -4.69
CA ALA A 182 -4.51 -21.50 -5.48
C ALA A 182 -3.61 -21.38 -6.72
N LEU A 183 -3.63 -20.23 -7.40
CA LEU A 183 -2.78 -19.98 -8.57
C LEU A 183 -1.30 -19.75 -8.17
N VAL A 184 -1.04 -19.02 -7.10
CA VAL A 184 0.31 -18.84 -6.56
C VAL A 184 0.96 -20.20 -6.29
N ASN A 185 0.20 -21.12 -5.68
CA ASN A 185 0.64 -22.49 -5.40
C ASN A 185 0.80 -23.31 -6.71
N GLN A 186 -0.13 -23.20 -7.65
CA GLN A 186 -0.09 -23.91 -8.95
C GLN A 186 1.15 -23.49 -9.77
N TYR A 187 1.46 -22.19 -9.82
CA TYR A 187 2.63 -21.68 -10.51
C TYR A 187 3.92 -21.81 -9.71
N LYS A 188 3.84 -22.23 -8.45
CA LYS A 188 4.96 -22.34 -7.52
C LYS A 188 5.73 -21.03 -7.37
N PHE A 189 5.01 -19.92 -7.34
CA PHE A 189 5.64 -18.62 -7.10
C PHE A 189 6.24 -18.58 -5.70
N ARG A 190 7.38 -17.91 -5.60
CA ARG A 190 8.00 -17.62 -4.30
C ARG A 190 7.07 -16.66 -3.54
N THR A 191 6.69 -17.02 -2.31
CA THR A 191 5.78 -16.25 -1.46
C THR A 191 6.48 -15.39 -0.42
N GLU A 192 7.74 -15.66 -0.13
CA GLU A 192 8.54 -14.90 0.82
C GLU A 192 9.60 -14.07 0.11
N HIS A 193 9.92 -12.91 0.68
CA HIS A 193 11.06 -12.12 0.23
C HIS A 193 12.37 -12.86 0.45
N GLU A 194 13.36 -12.55 -0.36
CA GLU A 194 14.72 -13.00 -0.10
C GLU A 194 15.27 -12.39 1.19
N SER A 195 16.24 -13.09 1.78
CA SER A 195 16.87 -12.64 3.02
C SER A 195 17.50 -11.25 2.83
N GLY A 196 17.17 -10.33 3.74
CA GLY A 196 17.70 -8.97 3.71
C GLY A 196 16.90 -7.98 2.87
N TYR A 197 15.80 -8.38 2.24
CA TYR A 197 14.90 -7.46 1.56
C TYR A 197 14.39 -6.36 2.50
N LYS A 198 14.29 -5.14 1.99
CA LYS A 198 13.71 -3.98 2.69
C LYS A 198 12.82 -3.22 1.73
N THR A 199 11.72 -2.64 2.22
CA THR A 199 10.78 -1.86 1.40
C THR A 199 11.31 -0.49 0.98
N GLY A 200 12.39 -0.01 1.61
CA GLY A 200 12.87 1.36 1.44
C GLY A 200 12.02 2.42 2.14
N LEU A 201 10.92 2.02 2.79
CA LEU A 201 10.03 2.91 3.55
C LEU A 201 10.46 2.96 5.02
N ASN A 202 10.52 4.18 5.57
CA ASN A 202 10.73 4.41 7.00
C ASN A 202 9.46 5.06 7.56
N PHE A 203 9.12 4.76 8.82
CA PHE A 203 7.91 5.27 9.47
C PHE A 203 8.23 5.85 10.84
N ALA A 204 7.57 6.96 11.20
CA ALA A 204 7.67 7.56 12.51
C ALA A 204 6.32 8.15 12.95
N ASP A 205 6.06 8.16 14.27
CA ASP A 205 4.82 8.71 14.83
C ASP A 205 4.77 10.26 14.72
N ASN A 206 5.93 10.89 14.60
CA ASN A 206 6.07 12.34 14.46
C ASN A 206 6.49 12.79 13.04
N ALA A 207 6.17 11.99 12.01
CA ALA A 207 6.58 12.25 10.63
C ALA A 207 6.14 13.65 10.12
N VAL A 208 5.00 14.16 10.58
CA VAL A 208 4.50 15.51 10.23
C VAL A 208 5.49 16.61 10.59
N GLN A 209 6.35 16.44 11.59
CA GLN A 209 7.36 17.43 11.99
C GLN A 209 8.43 17.69 10.93
N GLN A 210 8.53 16.83 9.93
CA GLN A 210 9.41 17.04 8.76
C GLN A 210 8.78 17.95 7.72
N CYS A 211 7.44 18.13 7.75
CA CYS A 211 6.68 18.94 6.81
C CYS A 211 6.75 20.43 7.20
N THR A 212 7.77 21.13 6.72
CA THR A 212 8.07 22.51 7.13
C THR A 212 7.86 23.54 6.00
N ALA A 213 7.40 23.11 4.82
CA ALA A 213 7.29 23.99 3.69
C ALA A 213 5.97 24.78 3.65
N GLY A 214 4.89 24.27 4.28
CA GLY A 214 3.64 24.97 4.38
C GLY A 214 2.42 24.06 4.56
N ALA A 215 1.26 24.68 4.60
CA ALA A 215 -0.02 23.98 4.69
C ALA A 215 -0.36 23.23 3.40
N ALA A 216 -1.02 22.10 3.56
CA ALA A 216 -1.50 21.24 2.49
C ALA A 216 -2.85 20.60 2.88
N ALA A 217 -3.78 21.44 3.40
CA ALA A 217 -5.14 20.98 3.68
C ALA A 217 -5.86 20.58 2.39
N ASN A 218 -5.52 21.23 1.27
CA ASN A 218 -5.93 20.79 -0.05
C ASN A 218 -4.68 20.58 -0.93
N VAL A 219 -4.69 19.48 -1.69
CA VAL A 219 -3.61 19.13 -2.61
C VAL A 219 -4.20 18.83 -3.97
N GLN A 220 -3.67 19.44 -5.03
CA GLN A 220 -4.02 19.11 -6.41
C GLN A 220 -2.80 18.56 -7.13
N VAL A 221 -2.87 17.30 -7.56
CA VAL A 221 -1.87 16.62 -8.38
C VAL A 221 -2.35 16.65 -9.82
N THR A 222 -1.61 17.33 -10.69
CA THR A 222 -1.93 17.45 -12.13
C THR A 222 -0.96 16.60 -12.94
N PHE A 223 -1.49 15.63 -13.67
CA PHE A 223 -0.72 14.72 -14.52
C PHE A 223 -0.58 15.26 -15.95
N ASN A 224 -1.59 15.93 -16.44
CA ASN A 224 -1.62 16.60 -17.73
C ASN A 224 -2.83 17.55 -17.79
N THR A 225 -3.09 18.18 -18.93
CA THR A 225 -4.20 19.12 -19.13
C THR A 225 -5.60 18.54 -18.94
N SER A 226 -5.73 17.21 -18.99
CA SER A 226 -7.03 16.50 -18.93
C SER A 226 -7.24 15.70 -17.65
N LYS A 227 -6.16 15.45 -16.89
CA LYS A 227 -6.23 14.59 -15.69
C LYS A 227 -5.54 15.22 -14.51
N SER A 228 -6.32 15.39 -13.45
CA SER A 228 -5.83 15.72 -12.11
C SER A 228 -6.55 14.86 -11.06
N THR A 229 -5.92 14.72 -9.89
CA THR A 229 -6.49 14.14 -8.68
C THR A 229 -6.33 15.17 -7.56
N SER A 230 -7.41 15.50 -6.87
CA SER A 230 -7.41 16.45 -5.76
C SER A 230 -7.63 15.72 -4.44
N PHE A 231 -7.01 16.22 -3.37
CA PHE A 231 -7.13 15.67 -2.03
C PHE A 231 -7.55 16.75 -1.04
N ALA A 232 -8.37 16.37 -0.07
CA ALA A 232 -8.74 17.20 1.08
C ALA A 232 -8.34 16.47 2.37
N TYR A 233 -7.68 17.18 3.27
CA TYR A 233 -7.31 16.69 4.59
C TYR A 233 -8.47 16.87 5.58
N HIS A 234 -8.74 15.84 6.36
CA HIS A 234 -9.75 15.82 7.41
C HIS A 234 -9.06 15.71 8.77
N THR A 235 -9.12 16.78 9.55
CA THR A 235 -8.43 16.88 10.85
C THR A 235 -8.97 15.92 11.91
N ASP A 236 -10.23 15.54 11.81
CA ASP A 236 -10.90 14.58 12.72
C ASP A 236 -10.40 13.14 12.55
N SER A 237 -10.11 12.74 11.32
CA SER A 237 -9.58 11.41 10.99
C SER A 237 -8.06 11.37 10.80
N GLY A 238 -7.42 12.51 10.58
CA GLY A 238 -6.01 12.60 10.22
C GLY A 238 -5.70 12.05 8.82
N LYS A 239 -6.69 11.99 7.92
CA LYS A 239 -6.57 11.36 6.60
C LYS A 239 -6.93 12.33 5.49
N TYR A 240 -6.42 12.05 4.30
CA TYR A 240 -6.84 12.64 3.04
C TYR A 240 -7.88 11.76 2.36
N THR A 241 -8.87 12.38 1.73
CA THR A 241 -9.75 11.75 0.75
C THR A 241 -9.54 12.39 -0.61
N ALA A 242 -9.74 11.61 -1.69
CA ALA A 242 -9.49 12.07 -3.04
C ALA A 242 -10.78 12.38 -3.81
N VAL A 243 -10.67 13.30 -4.79
CA VAL A 243 -11.66 13.57 -5.82
C VAL A 243 -11.02 13.31 -7.18
N GLN A 244 -11.66 12.50 -8.01
CA GLN A 244 -11.28 12.22 -9.38
C GLN A 244 -12.49 12.34 -10.30
N TYR A 245 -12.30 12.85 -11.52
CA TYR A 245 -13.40 13.01 -12.49
C TYR A 245 -14.62 13.77 -11.93
N LYS A 246 -14.38 14.74 -11.03
CA LYS A 246 -15.40 15.56 -10.33
C LYS A 246 -16.31 14.76 -9.37
N ALA A 247 -15.88 13.58 -8.94
CA ALA A 247 -16.58 12.76 -7.98
C ALA A 247 -15.64 12.29 -6.85
N ASP A 248 -16.20 12.06 -5.67
CA ASP A 248 -15.46 11.47 -4.56
C ASP A 248 -14.90 10.12 -4.97
N TYR A 249 -13.62 9.90 -4.66
CA TYR A 249 -12.95 8.64 -4.89
C TYR A 249 -13.33 7.62 -3.81
N LYS A 250 -14.20 6.69 -4.16
CA LYS A 250 -14.79 5.71 -3.25
C LYS A 250 -14.45 4.29 -3.67
N ASP A 251 -14.43 3.40 -2.69
CA ASP A 251 -14.40 1.97 -2.94
C ASP A 251 -15.82 1.46 -3.24
N GLY A 252 -15.98 0.79 -4.38
CA GLY A 252 -17.27 0.26 -4.81
C GLY A 252 -17.81 -0.91 -3.98
N ALA A 253 -16.96 -1.55 -3.17
CA ALA A 253 -17.40 -2.60 -2.26
C ALA A 253 -18.07 -2.03 -1.01
N THR A 254 -17.54 -0.92 -0.48
CA THR A 254 -18.02 -0.33 0.78
C THR A 254 -18.87 0.91 0.58
N GLY A 255 -18.71 1.62 -0.55
CA GLY A 255 -19.29 2.94 -0.80
C GLY A 255 -18.59 4.08 -0.06
N GLU A 256 -17.57 3.79 0.75
CA GLU A 256 -16.83 4.75 1.54
C GLU A 256 -15.68 5.38 0.75
N ALA A 257 -15.27 6.58 1.14
CA ALA A 257 -14.10 7.24 0.58
C ALA A 257 -12.82 6.46 0.89
N VAL A 258 -11.92 6.33 -0.09
CA VAL A 258 -10.62 5.69 0.11
C VAL A 258 -9.69 6.64 0.88
N PRO A 259 -9.27 6.29 2.11
CA PRO A 259 -8.48 7.18 2.94
C PRO A 259 -6.98 7.01 2.68
N PHE A 260 -6.23 8.13 2.73
CA PHE A 260 -4.77 8.13 2.64
C PHE A 260 -4.19 8.89 3.84
N THR A 261 -3.15 8.33 4.46
CA THR A 261 -2.38 9.02 5.50
C THR A 261 -1.30 9.89 4.90
N ASN A 262 -0.66 9.38 3.86
CA ASN A 262 0.47 10.01 3.19
C ASN A 262 0.18 10.20 1.70
N LEU A 263 0.69 11.31 1.14
CA LEU A 263 0.79 11.52 -0.29
C LEU A 263 2.27 11.70 -0.65
N LEU A 264 2.78 10.87 -1.52
CA LEU A 264 4.08 11.06 -2.20
C LEU A 264 3.79 11.51 -3.63
N ILE A 265 4.34 12.63 -4.04
CA ILE A 265 4.16 13.17 -5.38
C ILE A 265 5.55 13.26 -6.00
N LEU A 266 5.86 12.35 -6.92
CA LEU A 266 7.20 12.17 -7.49
C LEU A 266 7.22 12.73 -8.91
N SER A 267 8.23 13.53 -9.23
CA SER A 267 8.47 14.01 -10.59
C SER A 267 9.42 13.05 -11.31
N ALA A 268 9.04 12.60 -12.51
CA ALA A 268 9.85 11.72 -13.35
C ALA A 268 9.79 12.15 -14.81
N ASP A 269 10.86 11.90 -15.55
CA ASP A 269 10.89 12.13 -16.98
C ASP A 269 10.00 11.12 -17.71
N MET A 270 9.17 11.64 -18.62
CA MET A 270 8.25 10.84 -19.40
C MET A 270 8.34 11.20 -20.87
N LYS A 271 8.30 10.17 -21.74
CA LYS A 271 8.28 10.38 -23.19
C LYS A 271 7.35 9.38 -23.88
N THR A 272 6.69 9.82 -24.94
CA THR A 272 5.94 8.93 -25.84
C THR A 272 6.93 8.10 -26.64
N VAL A 273 6.72 6.78 -26.70
CA VAL A 273 7.65 5.83 -27.34
C VAL A 273 7.12 5.24 -28.65
N ASP A 274 5.84 5.41 -28.94
CA ASP A 274 5.24 4.89 -30.18
C ASP A 274 4.05 5.72 -30.67
N SER A 275 3.56 5.41 -31.86
CA SER A 275 2.38 6.08 -32.45
C SER A 275 1.06 5.79 -31.75
N TYR A 276 1.02 4.77 -30.89
CA TYR A 276 -0.15 4.47 -30.04
C TYR A 276 -0.21 5.40 -28.81
N GLY A 277 0.85 6.15 -28.55
CA GLY A 277 0.96 7.09 -27.45
C GLY A 277 1.42 6.45 -26.13
N ARG A 278 2.01 5.24 -26.18
CA ARG A 278 2.55 4.61 -24.98
C ARG A 278 3.72 5.40 -24.44
N LEU A 279 3.87 5.37 -23.11
CA LEU A 279 4.88 6.14 -22.40
C LEU A 279 6.02 5.23 -21.93
N ALA A 280 7.24 5.77 -21.98
CA ALA A 280 8.32 5.41 -21.07
C ALA A 280 8.32 6.41 -19.91
N VAL A 281 8.46 5.92 -18.70
CA VAL A 281 8.56 6.70 -17.47
C VAL A 281 9.86 6.30 -16.78
N ASP A 282 10.75 7.26 -16.58
CA ASP A 282 12.05 6.99 -15.98
C ASP A 282 11.93 6.97 -14.44
N LEU A 283 11.94 5.77 -13.87
CA LEU A 283 11.84 5.52 -12.43
C LEU A 283 13.12 4.88 -11.86
N ILE A 284 14.23 4.91 -12.62
CA ILE A 284 15.56 4.50 -12.17
C ILE A 284 16.46 5.73 -12.22
N GLY A 285 17.25 5.94 -11.19
CA GLY A 285 18.05 7.16 -11.01
C GLY A 285 17.55 7.98 -9.84
N SER A 286 17.27 9.25 -10.05
CA SER A 286 16.81 10.16 -9.00
C SER A 286 15.93 11.27 -9.55
N GLY A 287 15.09 11.82 -8.69
CA GLY A 287 14.25 12.96 -9.01
C GLY A 287 13.83 13.71 -7.77
N THR A 288 13.00 14.71 -7.97
CA THR A 288 12.40 15.52 -6.91
C THR A 288 10.94 15.12 -6.70
N GLY A 289 10.35 15.60 -5.62
CA GLY A 289 8.94 15.39 -5.33
C GLY A 289 8.51 16.12 -4.08
N TYR A 290 7.35 15.75 -3.59
CA TYR A 290 6.79 16.27 -2.34
C TYR A 290 6.27 15.12 -1.49
N PHE A 291 6.46 15.26 -0.20
CA PHE A 291 5.80 14.44 0.82
C PHE A 291 4.77 15.28 1.52
N VAL A 292 3.57 14.72 1.72
CA VAL A 292 2.42 15.39 2.34
C VAL A 292 1.83 14.45 3.39
N THR A 293 1.66 14.95 4.60
CA THR A 293 0.97 14.24 5.69
C THR A 293 0.49 15.25 6.73
N GLY A 294 -0.58 14.91 7.48
CA GLY A 294 -1.05 15.73 8.59
C GLY A 294 -1.51 17.17 8.21
N GLY A 295 -1.88 17.42 6.96
CA GLY A 295 -2.26 18.75 6.49
C GLY A 295 -1.08 19.66 6.11
N GLU A 296 0.15 19.13 6.05
CA GLU A 296 1.37 19.87 5.76
C GLU A 296 2.23 19.14 4.71
N TYR A 297 3.20 19.84 4.09
CA TYR A 297 4.08 19.26 3.08
C TYR A 297 5.53 19.67 3.22
N VAL A 298 6.41 18.89 2.56
CA VAL A 298 7.84 19.17 2.41
C VAL A 298 8.34 18.70 1.03
N PRO A 299 9.25 19.44 0.36
CA PRO A 299 9.98 18.95 -0.80
C PRO A 299 10.87 17.77 -0.43
N ILE A 300 10.98 16.81 -1.32
CA ILE A 300 11.81 15.62 -1.14
C ILE A 300 12.62 15.30 -2.41
N LYS A 301 13.59 14.41 -2.24
CA LYS A 301 14.28 13.73 -3.33
C LYS A 301 13.96 12.24 -3.25
N TRP A 302 13.79 11.62 -4.40
CA TRP A 302 13.73 10.17 -4.51
C TRP A 302 14.92 9.64 -5.28
N SER A 303 15.34 8.42 -4.99
CA SER A 303 16.37 7.74 -5.76
C SER A 303 16.12 6.23 -5.80
N ARG A 304 16.62 5.61 -6.87
CA ARG A 304 16.50 4.18 -7.12
C ARG A 304 17.65 3.74 -8.04
N SER A 305 18.44 2.76 -7.64
CA SER A 305 19.68 2.38 -8.35
C SER A 305 19.45 1.47 -9.55
N ASP A 306 18.47 0.56 -9.46
CA ASP A 306 18.15 -0.43 -10.51
C ASP A 306 16.71 -0.91 -10.42
N ILE A 307 16.31 -1.83 -11.32
CA ILE A 307 14.93 -2.31 -11.47
C ILE A 307 14.41 -3.06 -10.23
N ASN A 308 15.26 -3.72 -9.48
CA ASN A 308 14.90 -4.50 -8.29
C ASN A 308 15.13 -3.74 -6.98
N SER A 309 15.79 -2.57 -7.06
CA SER A 309 16.03 -1.74 -5.89
C SER A 309 14.75 -1.04 -5.45
N CYS A 310 14.56 -0.88 -4.13
CA CYS A 310 13.49 -0.06 -3.59
C CYS A 310 13.72 1.42 -3.84
N PHE A 311 12.66 2.20 -3.85
CA PHE A 311 12.77 3.64 -3.77
C PHE A 311 13.33 4.05 -2.41
N THR A 312 14.18 5.06 -2.40
CA THR A 312 14.60 5.76 -1.18
C THR A 312 14.18 7.21 -1.28
N TYR A 313 13.74 7.75 -0.16
CA TYR A 313 13.23 9.12 -0.06
C TYR A 313 14.05 9.89 0.97
N THR A 314 14.47 11.11 0.63
CA THR A 314 15.21 11.98 1.55
C THR A 314 14.64 13.40 1.50
N LEU A 315 14.82 14.12 2.59
CA LEU A 315 14.68 15.57 2.62
C LEU A 315 15.79 16.23 1.77
N GLU A 316 15.69 17.52 1.53
CA GLU A 316 16.68 18.27 0.72
C GLU A 316 18.10 18.23 1.32
N ASP A 317 18.21 18.14 2.64
CA ASP A 317 19.49 18.04 3.38
C ASP A 317 20.09 16.63 3.35
N GLY A 318 19.41 15.64 2.75
CA GLY A 318 19.85 14.25 2.66
C GLY A 318 19.38 13.38 3.83
N THR A 319 18.68 13.93 4.81
CA THR A 319 18.06 13.15 5.89
C THR A 319 17.02 12.19 5.33
N ALA A 320 17.00 10.94 5.79
CA ALA A 320 16.00 9.97 5.38
C ALA A 320 14.58 10.44 5.74
N LEU A 321 13.66 10.36 4.78
CA LEU A 321 12.25 10.67 5.01
C LEU A 321 11.61 9.57 5.86
N ASN A 322 10.81 9.97 6.85
CA ASN A 322 9.89 9.09 7.56
C ASN A 322 8.46 9.39 7.13
N LEU A 323 7.68 8.38 6.83
CA LEU A 323 6.26 8.48 6.57
C LEU A 323 5.46 8.39 7.87
N SER A 324 4.29 8.99 7.91
CA SER A 324 3.29 8.71 8.96
C SER A 324 2.74 7.29 8.77
N ARG A 325 2.39 6.63 9.88
CA ARG A 325 1.85 5.26 9.83
C ARG A 325 0.47 5.24 9.19
N GLY A 326 0.30 4.41 8.19
CA GLY A 326 -0.94 4.22 7.43
C GLY A 326 -0.72 4.16 5.91
N THR A 327 -1.83 4.13 5.18
CA THR A 327 -1.86 3.98 3.73
C THR A 327 -1.23 5.17 2.99
N THR A 328 -0.57 4.88 1.86
CA THR A 328 0.13 5.90 1.07
C THR A 328 -0.36 5.93 -0.38
N TYR A 329 -0.73 7.12 -0.85
CA TYR A 329 -0.89 7.40 -2.27
C TYR A 329 0.45 7.89 -2.86
N VAL A 330 0.80 7.41 -4.07
CA VAL A 330 2.00 7.82 -4.80
C VAL A 330 1.59 8.29 -6.20
N GLY A 331 1.56 9.60 -6.40
CA GLY A 331 1.36 10.19 -7.73
C GLY A 331 2.71 10.39 -8.43
N VAL A 332 2.88 9.85 -9.63
CA VAL A 332 4.07 10.14 -10.45
C VAL A 332 3.66 11.09 -11.57
N ILE A 333 4.19 12.32 -11.52
CA ILE A 333 3.89 13.38 -12.48
C ILE A 333 5.05 13.58 -13.45
N PRO A 334 4.76 13.97 -14.71
CA PRO A 334 5.83 14.30 -15.64
C PRO A 334 6.58 15.56 -15.22
N THR A 335 7.90 15.55 -15.35
CA THR A 335 8.76 16.71 -15.08
C THR A 335 8.32 17.92 -15.91
N ASN A 336 7.86 17.70 -17.13
CA ASN A 336 7.30 18.74 -18.00
C ASN A 336 5.79 18.58 -18.11
N GLY A 337 5.04 19.56 -17.59
CA GLY A 337 3.57 19.62 -17.69
C GLY A 337 2.80 18.99 -16.52
N GLY A 338 3.48 18.32 -15.58
CA GLY A 338 2.91 17.92 -14.31
C GLY A 338 3.08 19.00 -13.24
N SER A 339 2.21 19.02 -12.24
CA SER A 339 2.35 19.93 -11.09
C SER A 339 1.68 19.39 -9.83
N ALA A 340 2.12 19.89 -8.68
CA ALA A 340 1.45 19.74 -7.40
C ALA A 340 1.20 21.15 -6.81
N ASN A 341 -0.02 21.39 -6.38
CA ASN A 341 -0.42 22.65 -5.73
C ASN A 341 -0.98 22.35 -4.34
N PHE A 342 -0.61 23.18 -3.38
CA PHE A 342 -0.95 23.02 -1.96
C PHE A 342 -1.66 24.29 -1.45
N SER A 343 -2.67 24.12 -0.58
CA SER A 343 -3.35 25.21 0.11
C SER A 343 -3.99 24.78 1.43
#